data_d51a96172063a914930ce08b82c5c5d2
#
_entry.id   d51a96172063a914930ce08b82c5c5d2
#
_cell.length_a   1.000
_cell.length_b   1.000
_cell.length_c   1.000
_cell.angle_alpha   90.00
_cell.angle_beta   90.00
_cell.angle_gamma   90.00
#
_symmetry.space_group_name_H-M   'P 1'
#
loop_
_entity.id
_entity.type
_entity.pdbx_description
1 polymer ?
#
loop_
_entity_poly.entity_id
_entity_poly.type
_entity_poly.pdbx_seq_one_letter_code
_entity_poly.pdbx_strand_id
1 'polypeptide(L)'
;MPEITDFFGIVLLIFGKPDYNAEFAAGDYQAFHDWITAAETRGETIRAADPGLTTFIAGKQAEIATVIADYDQLTATVQAHHWDRDGPYDPDRMKHPLAATQGLSDQARRTLSSVPFDHLARTRLAEGHPFALGYVINRATAIDWSLLDLFYQLGMFLHFKAMLELPPDGDEGPLCNLGLLTQYLAKFVDHYGAHAVSAQRLRADRFQRTFFMSYLYALFRRGESEFEDAQDPFLKGRIPFLTIHQSKGLEFPVVVLGNLRKDAKVQRVEAIVRPLLDRPGEPLERSAGFDVMRMYYVALSRAKNLLVLAQYRGPGLFINQAFRPLLDANFPRIPDFQLGQIGCATATQDSQPQAYSYTADYLLYHHCPRQYMLFRKYGFVPSRGTVMLFGSLVHRTLEDLHHLLIAQRSQP
;
A
#
# COMPACT_ATOMS: atom_id res chain seq x y z
N MET A 1 -3.23 14.34 6.05
CA MET A 1 -4.50 13.61 5.91
C MET A 1 -4.92 13.15 7.30
N PRO A 2 -5.91 13.79 7.92
CA PRO A 2 -6.29 13.50 9.32
C PRO A 2 -6.76 12.05 9.51
N GLU A 3 -7.54 11.49 8.59
CA GLU A 3 -8.06 10.13 8.64
C GLU A 3 -6.95 9.07 8.69
N ILE A 4 -5.87 9.29 7.97
CA ILE A 4 -4.69 8.41 7.97
C ILE A 4 -3.95 8.51 9.31
N THR A 5 -3.73 9.73 9.80
CA THR A 5 -3.08 9.99 11.07
C THR A 5 -3.86 9.39 12.24
N ASP A 6 -5.20 9.50 12.20
CA ASP A 6 -6.09 8.95 13.22
C ASP A 6 -6.04 7.42 13.28
N PHE A 7 -6.05 6.75 12.11
CA PHE A 7 -5.89 5.30 12.03
C PHE A 7 -4.54 4.84 12.60
N PHE A 8 -3.44 5.46 12.16
CA PHE A 8 -2.11 5.09 12.65
C PHE A 8 -1.90 5.43 14.13
N GLY A 9 -2.57 6.45 14.66
CA GLY A 9 -2.60 6.71 16.07
C GLY A 9 -3.09 5.51 16.88
N ILE A 10 -4.19 4.88 16.46
CA ILE A 10 -4.71 3.67 17.12
C ILE A 10 -3.78 2.46 16.92
N VAL A 11 -3.20 2.30 15.74
CA VAL A 11 -2.22 1.22 15.48
C VAL A 11 -1.01 1.35 16.41
N LEU A 12 -0.51 2.57 16.62
CA LEU A 12 0.59 2.85 17.56
C LEU A 12 0.21 2.51 19.00
N LEU A 13 -1.02 2.83 19.42
CA LEU A 13 -1.49 2.47 20.76
C LEU A 13 -1.56 0.95 20.95
N ILE A 14 -1.96 0.19 19.94
CA ILE A 14 -2.09 -1.28 20.02
C ILE A 14 -0.72 -1.97 19.99
N PHE A 15 0.15 -1.63 19.05
CA PHE A 15 1.42 -2.33 18.83
C PHE A 15 2.61 -1.69 19.54
N GLY A 16 2.48 -0.46 20.01
CA GLY A 16 3.58 0.34 20.53
C GLY A 16 4.40 1.03 19.43
N LYS A 17 5.16 2.03 19.82
CA LYS A 17 6.15 2.66 18.96
C LYS A 17 7.32 1.71 18.70
N PRO A 18 7.90 1.71 17.49
CA PRO A 18 9.19 1.09 17.30
C PRO A 18 10.25 1.82 18.15
N ASP A 19 11.16 1.06 18.75
CA ASP A 19 12.29 1.64 19.45
C ASP A 19 13.23 2.32 18.46
N TYR A 20 13.31 3.65 18.54
CA TYR A 20 14.17 4.46 17.68
C TYR A 20 15.53 4.62 18.34
N ASN A 21 16.59 4.18 17.69
CA ASN A 21 17.92 4.62 18.03
C ASN A 21 18.03 6.13 17.82
N ALA A 22 18.79 6.83 18.65
CA ALA A 22 18.97 8.29 18.56
C ALA A 22 19.44 8.78 17.15
N GLU A 23 20.07 7.90 16.37
CA GLU A 23 20.48 8.15 14.99
C GLU A 23 19.29 8.33 14.03
N PHE A 24 18.15 7.69 14.31
CA PHE A 24 16.92 7.83 13.50
C PHE A 24 16.10 9.07 13.84
N ALA A 25 16.36 9.71 14.98
CA ALA A 25 15.66 10.93 15.38
C ALA A 25 16.25 12.21 14.77
N ALA A 26 17.32 12.09 13.94
CA ALA A 26 18.00 13.22 13.34
C ALA A 26 17.96 13.18 11.80
N GLY A 27 17.99 14.33 11.15
CA GLY A 27 18.09 14.46 9.71
C GLY A 27 16.77 14.14 8.97
N ASP A 28 16.85 13.33 7.92
CA ASP A 28 15.71 12.98 7.02
C ASP A 28 14.57 12.28 7.75
N TYR A 29 14.82 11.67 8.91
CA TYR A 29 13.83 10.95 9.70
C TYR A 29 13.04 11.84 10.67
N GLN A 30 13.51 13.05 10.96
CA GLN A 30 12.87 13.93 11.93
C GLN A 30 11.39 14.19 11.59
N ALA A 31 11.09 14.54 10.34
CA ALA A 31 9.73 14.81 9.91
C ALA A 31 8.78 13.59 10.07
N PHE A 32 9.31 12.40 9.82
CA PHE A 32 8.55 11.17 10.02
C PHE A 32 8.35 10.85 11.50
N HIS A 33 9.37 11.05 12.32
CA HIS A 33 9.28 10.91 13.77
C HIS A 33 8.26 11.87 14.38
N ASP A 34 8.27 13.13 13.94
CA ASP A 34 7.31 14.13 14.38
C ASP A 34 5.88 13.73 14.00
N TRP A 35 5.69 13.20 12.79
CA TRP A 35 4.41 12.67 12.34
C TRP A 35 3.94 11.47 13.18
N ILE A 36 4.82 10.51 13.50
CA ILE A 36 4.51 9.36 14.38
C ILE A 36 4.07 9.86 15.76
N THR A 37 4.77 10.84 16.31
CA THR A 37 4.44 11.41 17.64
C THR A 37 3.11 12.14 17.61
N ALA A 38 2.83 12.89 16.56
CA ALA A 38 1.55 13.55 16.36
C ALA A 38 0.41 12.53 16.19
N ALA A 39 0.63 11.43 15.46
CA ALA A 39 -0.34 10.37 15.29
C ALA A 39 -0.69 9.68 16.61
N GLU A 40 0.31 9.36 17.45
CA GLU A 40 0.09 8.78 18.77
C GLU A 40 -0.73 9.70 19.67
N THR A 41 -0.36 10.99 19.74
CA THR A 41 -1.10 12.01 20.53
C THR A 41 -2.55 12.10 20.05
N ARG A 42 -2.76 12.03 18.74
CA ARG A 42 -4.08 12.03 18.14
C ARG A 42 -4.87 10.77 18.52
N GLY A 43 -4.23 9.59 18.45
CA GLY A 43 -4.80 8.32 18.87
C GLY A 43 -5.24 8.34 20.33
N GLU A 44 -4.44 8.90 21.25
CA GLU A 44 -4.79 9.07 22.66
C GLU A 44 -6.03 9.95 22.83
N THR A 45 -6.14 11.01 22.06
CA THR A 45 -7.30 11.92 22.11
C THR A 45 -8.58 11.17 21.69
N ILE A 46 -8.51 10.39 20.60
CA ILE A 46 -9.65 9.62 20.08
C ILE A 46 -10.04 8.51 21.06
N ARG A 47 -9.05 7.79 21.60
CA ARG A 47 -9.26 6.76 22.61
C ARG A 47 -9.98 7.30 23.85
N ALA A 48 -9.53 8.46 24.38
CA ALA A 48 -10.11 9.07 25.55
C ALA A 48 -11.56 9.51 25.36
N ALA A 49 -11.96 9.82 24.12
CA ALA A 49 -13.31 10.23 23.78
C ALA A 49 -14.32 9.07 23.67
N ASP A 50 -13.83 7.82 23.53
CA ASP A 50 -14.68 6.64 23.33
C ASP A 50 -14.28 5.48 24.29
N PRO A 51 -15.07 5.23 25.35
CA PRO A 51 -14.82 4.12 26.28
C PRO A 51 -14.85 2.74 25.61
N GLY A 52 -15.67 2.56 24.56
CA GLY A 52 -15.74 1.32 23.80
C GLY A 52 -14.44 1.08 23.04
N LEU A 53 -13.89 2.12 22.41
CA LEU A 53 -12.61 2.07 21.74
C LEU A 53 -11.46 1.81 22.73
N THR A 54 -11.51 2.42 23.94
CA THR A 54 -10.55 2.15 25.00
C THR A 54 -10.53 0.67 25.37
N THR A 55 -11.70 0.07 25.57
CA THR A 55 -11.84 -1.38 25.87
C THR A 55 -11.33 -2.25 24.72
N PHE A 56 -11.64 -1.87 23.50
CA PHE A 56 -11.17 -2.58 22.30
C PHE A 56 -9.64 -2.57 22.20
N ILE A 57 -9.00 -1.41 22.36
CA ILE A 57 -7.53 -1.28 22.32
C ILE A 57 -6.90 -2.14 23.42
N ALA A 58 -7.41 -2.07 24.64
CA ALA A 58 -6.92 -2.90 25.76
C ALA A 58 -7.09 -4.40 25.48
N GLY A 59 -8.19 -4.80 24.84
CA GLY A 59 -8.42 -6.17 24.38
C GLY A 59 -7.37 -6.63 23.38
N LYS A 60 -7.07 -5.80 22.36
CA LYS A 60 -6.03 -6.10 21.36
C LYS A 60 -4.63 -6.18 21.96
N GLN A 61 -4.31 -5.30 22.90
CA GLN A 61 -3.05 -5.37 23.65
C GLN A 61 -2.95 -6.66 24.48
N ALA A 62 -4.05 -7.10 25.11
CA ALA A 62 -4.11 -8.35 25.88
C ALA A 62 -3.94 -9.59 24.99
N GLU A 63 -4.55 -9.61 23.79
CA GLU A 63 -4.35 -10.65 22.78
C GLU A 63 -2.87 -10.76 22.38
N ILE A 64 -2.20 -9.63 22.10
CA ILE A 64 -0.77 -9.57 21.78
C ILE A 64 0.07 -10.09 22.95
N ALA A 65 -0.20 -9.63 24.19
CA ALA A 65 0.51 -10.07 25.37
C ALA A 65 0.36 -11.60 25.58
N THR A 66 -0.83 -12.14 25.35
CA THR A 66 -1.12 -13.57 25.48
C THR A 66 -0.30 -14.40 24.49
N VAL A 67 -0.27 -14.04 23.20
CA VAL A 67 0.50 -14.82 22.21
C VAL A 67 2.00 -14.72 22.44
N ILE A 68 2.50 -13.59 22.98
CA ILE A 68 3.91 -13.43 23.39
C ILE A 68 4.24 -14.37 24.58
N ALA A 69 3.35 -14.42 25.59
CA ALA A 69 3.51 -15.32 26.73
C ALA A 69 3.52 -16.80 26.30
N ASP A 70 2.56 -17.19 25.44
CA ASP A 70 2.51 -18.54 24.86
C ASP A 70 3.81 -18.91 24.12
N TYR A 71 4.32 -17.96 23.33
CA TYR A 71 5.58 -18.14 22.61
C TYR A 71 6.77 -18.38 23.55
N ASP A 72 6.86 -17.60 24.64
CA ASP A 72 7.94 -17.74 25.61
C ASP A 72 7.89 -19.10 26.30
N GLN A 73 6.68 -19.56 26.66
CA GLN A 73 6.49 -20.87 27.30
C GLN A 73 6.78 -22.02 26.34
N LEU A 74 6.33 -21.97 25.09
CA LEU A 74 6.66 -22.99 24.10
C LEU A 74 8.17 -23.01 23.79
N THR A 75 8.80 -21.84 23.72
CA THR A 75 10.25 -21.75 23.54
C THR A 75 11.02 -22.37 24.72
N ALA A 76 10.57 -22.14 25.96
CA ALA A 76 11.15 -22.80 27.14
C ALA A 76 10.97 -24.32 27.09
N THR A 77 9.81 -24.82 26.66
CA THR A 77 9.58 -26.27 26.48
C THR A 77 10.51 -26.86 25.44
N VAL A 78 10.73 -26.20 24.30
CA VAL A 78 11.67 -26.61 23.25
C VAL A 78 13.08 -26.70 23.79
N GLN A 79 13.52 -25.69 24.58
CA GLN A 79 14.82 -25.68 25.22
C GLN A 79 14.99 -26.80 26.25
N ALA A 80 13.97 -27.05 27.07
CA ALA A 80 13.98 -28.11 28.08
C ALA A 80 14.12 -29.52 27.47
N HIS A 81 13.55 -29.72 26.27
CA HIS A 81 13.67 -30.97 25.54
C HIS A 81 14.89 -31.04 24.60
N HIS A 82 15.72 -30.01 24.57
CA HIS A 82 16.88 -29.88 23.65
C HIS A 82 16.51 -30.08 22.17
N TRP A 83 15.34 -29.63 21.77
CA TRP A 83 14.92 -29.70 20.37
C TRP A 83 15.50 -28.54 19.56
N ASP A 84 15.91 -28.87 18.34
CA ASP A 84 16.29 -27.84 17.38
C ASP A 84 15.03 -27.17 16.82
N ARG A 85 14.93 -25.86 16.99
CA ARG A 85 13.79 -25.06 16.50
C ARG A 85 13.69 -25.05 14.98
N ASP A 86 14.81 -25.05 14.28
CA ASP A 86 14.86 -25.07 12.82
C ASP A 86 14.83 -26.50 12.27
N GLY A 87 14.90 -27.49 13.15
CA GLY A 87 14.79 -28.90 12.83
C GLY A 87 13.35 -29.34 12.50
N PRO A 88 13.20 -30.59 12.02
CA PRO A 88 11.93 -31.16 11.61
C PRO A 88 10.99 -31.34 12.81
N TYR A 89 9.73 -30.93 12.63
CA TYR A 89 8.65 -31.24 13.58
C TYR A 89 8.19 -32.68 13.41
N ASP A 90 8.31 -33.47 14.47
CA ASP A 90 7.78 -34.82 14.58
C ASP A 90 6.51 -34.81 15.46
N PRO A 91 5.32 -35.01 14.89
CA PRO A 91 4.06 -35.00 15.66
C PRO A 91 3.99 -36.05 16.75
N ASP A 92 4.54 -37.24 16.53
CA ASP A 92 4.49 -38.32 17.52
C ASP A 92 5.32 -38.02 18.78
N ARG A 93 6.42 -37.35 18.60
CA ARG A 93 7.35 -37.01 19.67
C ARG A 93 7.03 -35.64 20.32
N MET A 94 6.61 -34.66 19.54
CA MET A 94 6.60 -33.26 19.98
C MET A 94 5.23 -32.70 20.29
N LYS A 95 4.16 -33.21 19.66
CA LYS A 95 2.80 -32.67 19.81
C LYS A 95 2.31 -32.66 21.25
N HIS A 96 2.42 -33.80 21.92
CA HIS A 96 1.88 -33.95 23.29
C HIS A 96 2.63 -33.08 24.29
N PRO A 97 3.97 -33.05 24.35
CA PRO A 97 4.70 -32.17 25.25
C PRO A 97 4.44 -30.67 24.99
N LEU A 98 4.34 -30.25 23.73
CA LEU A 98 4.00 -28.88 23.39
C LEU A 98 2.59 -28.50 23.85
N ALA A 99 1.59 -29.34 23.58
CA ALA A 99 0.21 -29.06 23.99
C ALA A 99 0.00 -29.14 25.51
N ALA A 100 0.83 -29.92 26.23
CA ALA A 100 0.81 -30.04 27.67
C ALA A 100 1.59 -28.94 28.40
N THR A 101 2.25 -28.02 27.69
CA THR A 101 2.97 -26.90 28.28
C THR A 101 2.04 -26.09 29.20
N GLN A 102 2.49 -25.86 30.43
CA GLN A 102 1.68 -25.14 31.42
C GLN A 102 1.53 -23.67 31.05
N GLY A 103 0.38 -23.09 31.38
CA GLY A 103 0.09 -21.67 31.19
C GLY A 103 -0.24 -21.24 29.76
N LEU A 104 -0.27 -22.17 28.78
CA LEU A 104 -0.71 -21.85 27.43
C LEU A 104 -2.17 -21.42 27.39
N SER A 105 -2.47 -20.48 26.52
CA SER A 105 -3.84 -20.09 26.20
C SER A 105 -4.60 -21.22 25.52
N ASP A 106 -5.94 -21.16 25.59
CA ASP A 106 -6.82 -22.14 24.92
C ASP A 106 -6.66 -22.08 23.40
N GLN A 107 -6.33 -20.93 22.84
CA GLN A 107 -6.08 -20.75 21.41
C GLN A 107 -4.83 -21.50 20.98
N ALA A 108 -3.71 -21.32 21.69
CA ALA A 108 -2.45 -22.02 21.40
C ALA A 108 -2.65 -23.54 21.52
N ARG A 109 -3.31 -24.03 22.58
CA ARG A 109 -3.61 -25.45 22.77
C ARG A 109 -4.47 -26.01 21.64
N ARG A 110 -5.56 -25.32 21.23
CA ARG A 110 -6.40 -25.75 20.13
C ARG A 110 -5.64 -25.84 18.83
N THR A 111 -4.76 -24.88 18.56
CA THR A 111 -3.95 -24.86 17.34
C THR A 111 -2.96 -26.02 17.30
N LEU A 112 -2.26 -26.32 18.42
CA LEU A 112 -1.34 -27.44 18.54
C LEU A 112 -2.05 -28.80 18.48
N SER A 113 -3.28 -28.88 18.99
CA SER A 113 -4.10 -30.09 19.01
C SER A 113 -4.94 -30.29 17.76
N SER A 114 -4.84 -29.42 16.75
CA SER A 114 -5.64 -29.47 15.52
C SER A 114 -5.45 -30.78 14.77
N VAL A 115 -6.52 -31.57 14.63
CA VAL A 115 -6.50 -32.85 13.90
C VAL A 115 -6.15 -32.70 12.42
N PRO A 116 -6.70 -31.72 11.67
CA PRO A 116 -6.32 -31.51 10.27
C PRO A 116 -4.84 -31.17 10.10
N PHE A 117 -4.30 -30.35 11.02
CA PHE A 117 -2.89 -30.00 10.98
C PHE A 117 -1.98 -31.17 11.34
N ASP A 118 -2.36 -31.99 12.33
CA ASP A 118 -1.63 -33.19 12.70
C ASP A 118 -1.52 -34.18 11.53
N HIS A 119 -2.65 -34.43 10.83
CA HIS A 119 -2.66 -35.27 9.64
C HIS A 119 -1.72 -34.72 8.54
N LEU A 120 -1.80 -33.44 8.25
CA LEU A 120 -0.91 -32.78 7.27
C LEU A 120 0.55 -32.88 7.69
N ALA A 121 0.87 -32.65 8.97
CA ALA A 121 2.23 -32.72 9.47
C ALA A 121 2.83 -34.13 9.35
N ARG A 122 2.05 -35.17 9.63
CA ARG A 122 2.45 -36.58 9.44
C ARG A 122 2.69 -36.93 7.98
N THR A 123 1.79 -36.51 7.10
CA THR A 123 1.92 -36.72 5.65
C THR A 123 3.23 -36.09 5.14
N ARG A 124 3.46 -34.84 5.49
CA ARG A 124 4.69 -34.13 5.07
C ARG A 124 5.97 -34.73 5.64
N LEU A 125 5.93 -35.23 6.89
CA LEU A 125 7.06 -35.93 7.50
C LEU A 125 7.36 -37.24 6.76
N ALA A 126 6.33 -38.00 6.41
CA ALA A 126 6.46 -39.25 5.64
C ALA A 126 7.00 -39.01 4.21
N GLU A 127 6.66 -37.89 3.60
CA GLU A 127 7.14 -37.46 2.27
C GLU A 127 8.55 -36.86 2.29
N GLY A 128 9.18 -36.75 3.46
CA GLY A 128 10.53 -36.17 3.60
C GLY A 128 10.58 -34.62 3.55
N HIS A 129 9.42 -33.96 3.65
CA HIS A 129 9.29 -32.49 3.66
C HIS A 129 8.60 -31.96 4.93
N PRO A 130 9.13 -32.29 6.15
CA PRO A 130 8.51 -31.93 7.41
C PRO A 130 8.42 -30.40 7.57
N PHE A 131 7.44 -29.96 8.38
CA PHE A 131 7.45 -28.59 8.87
C PHE A 131 8.63 -28.40 9.83
N ALA A 132 9.25 -27.23 9.85
CA ALA A 132 10.16 -26.86 10.92
C ALA A 132 9.38 -26.68 12.23
N LEU A 133 9.98 -27.05 13.36
CA LEU A 133 9.36 -26.87 14.67
C LEU A 133 9.01 -25.40 14.95
N GLY A 134 9.89 -24.47 14.54
CA GLY A 134 9.64 -23.03 14.63
C GLY A 134 8.40 -22.57 13.87
N TYR A 135 8.07 -23.19 12.74
CA TYR A 135 6.82 -22.91 12.02
C TYR A 135 5.59 -23.29 12.86
N VAL A 136 5.64 -24.46 13.51
CA VAL A 136 4.52 -24.94 14.35
C VAL A 136 4.30 -24.02 15.54
N ILE A 137 5.37 -23.59 16.20
CA ILE A 137 5.31 -22.65 17.32
C ILE A 137 4.75 -21.31 16.85
N ASN A 138 5.30 -20.76 15.77
CA ASN A 138 4.84 -19.47 15.22
C ASN A 138 3.37 -19.51 14.81
N ARG A 139 2.89 -20.64 14.29
CA ARG A 139 1.49 -20.83 13.97
C ARG A 139 0.60 -20.86 15.22
N ALA A 140 1.05 -21.52 16.29
CA ALA A 140 0.30 -21.63 17.54
C ALA A 140 0.25 -20.30 18.32
N THR A 141 1.21 -19.42 18.07
CA THR A 141 1.42 -18.16 18.78
C THR A 141 1.31 -16.94 17.84
N ALA A 142 0.38 -16.97 16.93
CA ALA A 142 0.09 -15.85 16.03
C ALA A 142 -1.24 -15.20 16.42
N ILE A 143 -1.34 -13.88 16.26
CA ILE A 143 -2.62 -13.20 16.25
C ILE A 143 -3.37 -13.57 14.97
N ASP A 144 -4.68 -13.71 15.05
CA ASP A 144 -5.56 -14.19 13.97
C ASP A 144 -6.18 -13.05 13.13
N TRP A 145 -5.70 -11.83 13.32
CA TRP A 145 -6.13 -10.65 12.58
C TRP A 145 -4.92 -9.90 12.01
N SER A 146 -5.13 -9.29 10.86
CA SER A 146 -4.17 -8.44 10.15
C SER A 146 -4.45 -6.96 10.42
N LEU A 147 -3.55 -6.08 9.94
CA LEU A 147 -3.78 -4.63 9.95
C LEU A 147 -5.02 -4.23 9.12
N LEU A 148 -5.32 -4.99 8.07
CA LEU A 148 -6.51 -4.76 7.25
C LEU A 148 -7.79 -5.13 8.02
N ASP A 149 -7.76 -6.24 8.78
CA ASP A 149 -8.87 -6.62 9.66
C ASP A 149 -9.09 -5.58 10.76
N LEU A 150 -7.99 -5.09 11.35
CA LEU A 150 -8.04 -4.02 12.35
C LEU A 150 -8.69 -2.75 11.79
N PHE A 151 -8.36 -2.38 10.54
CA PHE A 151 -8.98 -1.23 9.88
C PHE A 151 -10.51 -1.37 9.84
N TYR A 152 -11.03 -2.52 9.42
CA TYR A 152 -12.48 -2.75 9.35
C TYR A 152 -13.13 -2.84 10.73
N GLN A 153 -12.45 -3.42 11.72
CA GLN A 153 -12.92 -3.45 13.10
C GLN A 153 -13.07 -2.04 13.70
N LEU A 154 -12.12 -1.15 13.40
CA LEU A 154 -12.20 0.26 13.82
C LEU A 154 -13.39 1.01 13.21
N GLY A 155 -13.84 0.63 12.02
CA GLY A 155 -15.04 1.19 11.39
C GLY A 155 -16.35 0.99 12.17
N MET A 156 -16.35 0.19 13.25
CA MET A 156 -17.49 0.05 14.17
C MET A 156 -17.62 1.20 15.15
N PHE A 157 -16.52 1.92 15.44
CA PHE A 157 -16.50 3.03 16.39
C PHE A 157 -16.92 4.32 15.71
N LEU A 158 -17.65 5.15 16.49
CA LEU A 158 -18.31 6.36 15.95
C LEU A 158 -17.36 7.28 15.17
N HIS A 159 -16.16 7.49 15.69
CA HIS A 159 -15.15 8.35 15.08
C HIS A 159 -14.77 7.87 13.66
N PHE A 160 -14.43 6.58 13.51
CA PHE A 160 -14.05 5.99 12.23
C PHE A 160 -15.24 5.73 11.32
N LYS A 161 -16.40 5.40 11.88
CA LYS A 161 -17.64 5.24 11.14
C LYS A 161 -18.04 6.53 10.43
N ALA A 162 -17.91 7.67 11.10
CA ALA A 162 -18.20 8.98 10.51
C ALA A 162 -17.32 9.30 9.28
N MET A 163 -16.07 8.82 9.27
CA MET A 163 -15.16 8.99 8.12
C MET A 163 -15.56 8.15 6.90
N LEU A 164 -16.33 7.07 7.10
CA LEU A 164 -16.84 6.21 6.04
C LEU A 164 -18.19 6.67 5.49
N GLU A 165 -18.76 7.75 6.04
CA GLU A 165 -19.99 8.36 5.57
C GLU A 165 -19.64 9.51 4.63
N LEU A 166 -20.42 9.63 3.53
CA LEU A 166 -20.30 10.77 2.63
C LEU A 166 -20.78 12.02 3.35
N PRO A 167 -19.95 13.07 3.45
CA PRO A 167 -20.40 14.31 4.05
C PRO A 167 -21.46 14.98 3.14
N PRO A 168 -22.35 15.82 3.71
CA PRO A 168 -23.42 16.50 2.96
C PRO A 168 -22.92 17.40 1.83
N ASP A 169 -21.69 17.93 1.94
CA ASP A 169 -21.01 18.77 0.96
C ASP A 169 -20.40 17.98 -0.21
N GLY A 170 -20.45 16.66 -0.13
CA GLY A 170 -19.97 15.77 -1.20
C GLY A 170 -18.44 15.67 -1.33
N ASP A 171 -17.65 16.09 -0.32
CA ASP A 171 -16.19 15.83 -0.36
C ASP A 171 -15.87 14.35 -0.20
N GLU A 172 -15.56 13.69 -1.32
CA GLU A 172 -15.17 12.27 -1.35
C GLU A 172 -13.70 12.02 -0.97
N GLY A 173 -12.91 13.07 -0.71
CA GLY A 173 -11.47 12.98 -0.42
C GLY A 173 -11.12 12.01 0.70
N PRO A 174 -11.73 12.11 1.88
CA PRO A 174 -11.46 11.18 2.99
C PRO A 174 -11.74 9.71 2.63
N LEU A 175 -12.83 9.43 1.91
CA LEU A 175 -13.15 8.07 1.46
C LEU A 175 -12.13 7.53 0.47
N CYS A 176 -11.70 8.34 -0.51
CA CYS A 176 -10.65 7.96 -1.44
C CYS A 176 -9.33 7.66 -0.71
N ASN A 177 -8.95 8.49 0.27
CA ASN A 177 -7.75 8.29 1.08
C ASN A 177 -7.82 7.00 1.91
N LEU A 178 -8.96 6.70 2.51
CA LEU A 178 -9.18 5.46 3.26
C LEU A 178 -9.18 4.24 2.33
N GLY A 179 -9.79 4.33 1.15
CA GLY A 179 -9.72 3.28 0.13
C GLY A 179 -8.26 2.98 -0.24
N LEU A 180 -7.47 4.01 -0.56
CA LEU A 180 -6.05 3.89 -0.85
C LEU A 180 -5.27 3.31 0.35
N LEU A 181 -5.58 3.72 1.58
CA LEU A 181 -4.99 3.14 2.78
C LEU A 181 -5.20 1.63 2.84
N THR A 182 -6.43 1.14 2.59
CA THR A 182 -6.70 -0.32 2.62
C THR A 182 -5.89 -1.08 1.58
N GLN A 183 -5.62 -0.47 0.43
CA GLN A 183 -4.78 -1.06 -0.61
C GLN A 183 -3.31 -1.16 -0.17
N TYR A 184 -2.77 -0.12 0.48
CA TYR A 184 -1.42 -0.19 1.05
C TYR A 184 -1.33 -1.19 2.20
N LEU A 185 -2.34 -1.28 3.06
CA LEU A 185 -2.39 -2.31 4.11
C LEU A 185 -2.41 -3.72 3.51
N ALA A 186 -3.21 -3.95 2.46
CA ALA A 186 -3.24 -5.22 1.75
C ALA A 186 -1.89 -5.55 1.10
N LYS A 187 -1.25 -4.60 0.41
CA LYS A 187 0.10 -4.77 -0.14
C LYS A 187 1.13 -5.14 0.94
N PHE A 188 1.07 -4.49 2.10
CA PHE A 188 1.93 -4.84 3.23
C PHE A 188 1.70 -6.27 3.71
N VAL A 189 0.43 -6.64 3.90
CA VAL A 189 0.03 -7.98 4.35
C VAL A 189 0.52 -9.05 3.37
N ASP A 190 0.34 -8.83 2.06
CA ASP A 190 0.74 -9.78 1.02
C ASP A 190 2.27 -9.85 0.87
N HIS A 191 2.95 -8.71 0.82
CA HIS A 191 4.41 -8.67 0.58
C HIS A 191 5.23 -9.22 1.75
N TYR A 192 4.83 -8.91 2.97
CA TYR A 192 5.55 -9.34 4.17
C TYR A 192 4.98 -10.62 4.81
N GLY A 193 3.99 -11.24 4.19
CA GLY A 193 3.30 -12.42 4.73
C GLY A 193 2.68 -12.16 6.11
N ALA A 194 2.10 -10.95 6.30
CA ALA A 194 1.56 -10.48 7.57
C ALA A 194 0.05 -10.78 7.71
N HIS A 195 -0.44 -11.86 7.06
CA HIS A 195 -1.81 -12.37 7.26
C HIS A 195 -2.03 -12.87 8.69
N ALA A 196 -0.97 -13.41 9.30
CA ALA A 196 -0.91 -13.76 10.70
C ALA A 196 0.42 -13.25 11.27
N VAL A 197 0.38 -12.41 12.29
CA VAL A 197 1.59 -11.87 12.90
C VAL A 197 1.99 -12.76 14.08
N SER A 198 3.11 -13.48 13.95
CA SER A 198 3.59 -14.36 15.02
C SER A 198 4.18 -13.58 16.19
N ALA A 199 4.05 -14.13 17.39
CA ALA A 199 4.65 -13.59 18.60
C ALA A 199 6.17 -13.36 18.48
N GLN A 200 6.87 -14.19 17.73
CA GLN A 200 8.30 -14.01 17.42
C GLN A 200 8.58 -12.65 16.77
N ARG A 201 7.71 -12.21 15.84
CA ARG A 201 7.84 -10.90 15.18
C ARG A 201 7.48 -9.76 16.12
N LEU A 202 6.45 -9.95 16.96
CA LEU A 202 5.98 -8.94 17.92
C LEU A 202 7.01 -8.72 19.04
N ARG A 203 7.58 -9.81 19.60
CA ARG A 203 8.51 -9.74 20.73
C ARG A 203 9.82 -9.00 20.42
N ALA A 204 10.32 -9.09 19.20
CA ALA A 204 11.60 -8.50 18.78
C ALA A 204 11.41 -7.13 18.10
N ASP A 205 10.31 -6.44 18.28
CA ASP A 205 9.92 -5.20 17.58
C ASP A 205 10.03 -5.29 16.05
N ARG A 206 10.16 -6.52 15.52
CA ARG A 206 10.35 -6.71 14.08
C ARG A 206 9.14 -6.27 13.28
N PHE A 207 7.95 -6.52 13.82
CA PHE A 207 6.72 -6.10 13.16
C PHE A 207 6.64 -4.57 13.08
N GLN A 208 6.84 -3.89 14.23
CA GLN A 208 6.81 -2.43 14.31
C GLN A 208 7.89 -1.80 13.42
N ARG A 209 9.12 -2.31 13.45
CA ARG A 209 10.21 -1.83 12.59
C ARG A 209 9.92 -2.07 11.12
N THR A 210 9.44 -3.26 10.74
CA THR A 210 9.12 -3.56 9.35
C THR A 210 7.99 -2.69 8.85
N PHE A 211 6.93 -2.51 9.64
CA PHE A 211 5.78 -1.73 9.25
C PHE A 211 6.08 -0.22 9.24
N PHE A 212 6.51 0.33 10.37
CA PHE A 212 6.72 1.78 10.48
C PHE A 212 8.02 2.25 9.83
N MET A 213 9.15 1.58 10.11
CA MET A 213 10.47 2.08 9.69
C MET A 213 10.84 1.72 8.25
N SER A 214 10.38 0.55 7.76
CA SER A 214 10.70 0.16 6.39
C SER A 214 9.58 0.53 5.43
N TYR A 215 8.35 0.05 5.69
CA TYR A 215 7.24 0.20 4.76
C TYR A 215 6.64 1.61 4.75
N LEU A 216 6.12 2.09 5.89
CA LEU A 216 5.50 3.42 5.96
C LEU A 216 6.48 4.56 5.73
N TYR A 217 7.70 4.43 6.26
CA TYR A 217 8.72 5.45 6.02
C TYR A 217 9.08 5.55 4.53
N ALA A 218 9.19 4.42 3.84
CA ALA A 218 9.42 4.44 2.40
C ALA A 218 8.30 5.16 1.64
N LEU A 219 7.03 4.90 2.00
CA LEU A 219 5.87 5.61 1.43
C LEU A 219 5.89 7.12 1.76
N PHE A 220 6.21 7.46 3.02
CA PHE A 220 6.29 8.85 3.46
C PHE A 220 7.37 9.63 2.70
N ARG A 221 8.57 9.04 2.53
CA ARG A 221 9.71 9.68 1.88
C ARG A 221 9.57 9.80 0.38
N ARG A 222 9.07 8.76 -0.28
CA ARG A 222 9.06 8.68 -1.75
C ARG A 222 7.85 9.36 -2.36
N GLY A 223 6.76 9.53 -1.60
CA GLY A 223 5.52 10.09 -2.12
C GLY A 223 4.95 9.26 -3.29
N GLU A 224 5.34 8.00 -3.39
CA GLU A 224 4.90 7.12 -4.48
C GLU A 224 3.43 6.76 -4.30
N SER A 225 2.58 7.43 -5.04
CA SER A 225 1.28 6.89 -5.40
C SER A 225 1.46 6.09 -6.69
N GLU A 226 1.91 4.85 -6.59
CA GLU A 226 1.96 3.92 -7.73
C GLU A 226 0.58 3.42 -8.15
N PHE A 227 -0.47 3.99 -7.59
CA PHE A 227 -1.82 3.52 -7.84
C PHE A 227 -2.45 4.32 -8.96
N GLU A 228 -2.26 3.86 -10.18
CA GLU A 228 -3.09 4.23 -11.32
C GLU A 228 -4.11 3.10 -11.53
N ASP A 229 -5.37 3.38 -11.25
CA ASP A 229 -6.43 2.54 -11.77
C ASP A 229 -6.48 2.78 -13.29
N ALA A 230 -6.04 1.78 -14.06
CA ALA A 230 -6.02 1.86 -15.51
C ALA A 230 -7.43 2.05 -16.11
N GLN A 231 -8.50 1.74 -15.36
CA GLN A 231 -9.88 1.87 -15.80
C GLN A 231 -10.51 3.22 -15.43
N ASP A 232 -10.10 3.83 -14.32
CA ASP A 232 -10.53 5.18 -13.90
C ASP A 232 -9.36 5.91 -13.24
N PRO A 233 -8.37 6.34 -14.03
CA PRO A 233 -7.16 6.96 -13.52
C PRO A 233 -7.42 8.31 -12.82
N PHE A 234 -8.60 8.88 -13.01
CA PHE A 234 -8.94 10.18 -12.43
C PHE A 234 -10.39 10.22 -11.97
N LEU A 235 -10.58 10.51 -10.69
CA LEU A 235 -11.90 10.72 -10.12
C LEU A 235 -12.57 11.95 -10.77
N LYS A 236 -13.80 11.77 -11.24
CA LYS A 236 -14.61 12.87 -11.81
C LYS A 236 -14.76 14.02 -10.81
N GLY A 237 -14.70 15.27 -11.31
CA GLY A 237 -14.81 16.47 -10.48
C GLY A 237 -13.54 16.88 -9.74
N ARG A 238 -12.41 16.22 -10.01
CA ARG A 238 -11.11 16.56 -9.42
C ARG A 238 -10.12 17.04 -10.47
N ILE A 239 -9.20 17.90 -10.06
CA ILE A 239 -8.10 18.36 -10.90
C ILE A 239 -6.89 17.46 -10.59
N PRO A 240 -6.45 16.62 -11.53
CA PRO A 240 -5.30 15.74 -11.30
C PRO A 240 -4.00 16.55 -11.33
N PHE A 241 -3.13 16.32 -10.34
CA PHE A 241 -1.76 16.79 -10.33
C PHE A 241 -0.84 15.64 -10.71
N LEU A 242 -0.18 15.78 -11.86
CA LEU A 242 0.64 14.72 -12.45
C LEU A 242 2.06 15.19 -12.71
N THR A 243 3.00 14.27 -12.69
CA THR A 243 4.29 14.50 -13.34
C THR A 243 4.14 14.36 -14.86
N ILE A 244 5.07 14.96 -15.61
CA ILE A 244 5.05 14.85 -17.07
C ILE A 244 5.13 13.37 -17.52
N HIS A 245 5.84 12.54 -16.78
CA HIS A 245 5.96 11.11 -17.10
C HIS A 245 4.63 10.36 -16.90
N GLN A 246 3.89 10.66 -15.85
CA GLN A 246 2.56 10.09 -15.59
C GLN A 246 1.52 10.55 -16.60
N SER A 247 1.68 11.73 -17.20
CA SER A 247 0.76 12.24 -18.23
C SER A 247 0.96 11.62 -19.62
N LYS A 248 1.98 10.75 -19.80
CA LYS A 248 2.26 10.11 -21.09
C LYS A 248 1.10 9.21 -21.50
N GLY A 249 0.56 9.44 -22.70
CA GLY A 249 -0.60 8.68 -23.23
C GLY A 249 -1.97 9.24 -22.84
N LEU A 250 -2.02 10.21 -21.90
CA LEU A 250 -3.25 10.86 -21.48
C LEU A 250 -3.46 12.17 -22.23
N GLU A 251 -4.71 12.63 -22.32
CA GLU A 251 -5.08 13.91 -22.90
C GLU A 251 -6.14 14.59 -22.05
N PHE A 252 -6.03 15.91 -21.87
CA PHE A 252 -6.92 16.70 -21.03
C PHE A 252 -7.49 17.91 -21.79
N PRO A 253 -8.73 18.30 -21.51
CA PRO A 253 -9.27 19.54 -22.09
C PRO A 253 -8.42 20.76 -21.77
N VAL A 254 -7.96 20.87 -20.52
CA VAL A 254 -7.11 21.96 -20.03
C VAL A 254 -5.88 21.38 -19.38
N VAL A 255 -4.71 21.87 -19.75
CA VAL A 255 -3.43 21.52 -19.10
C VAL A 255 -2.78 22.79 -18.56
N VAL A 256 -2.43 22.76 -17.28
CA VAL A 256 -1.63 23.80 -16.64
C VAL A 256 -0.24 23.24 -16.36
N LEU A 257 0.77 23.73 -17.09
CA LEU A 257 2.16 23.37 -16.86
C LEU A 257 2.77 24.29 -15.81
N GLY A 258 2.96 23.80 -14.61
CA GLY A 258 3.36 24.58 -13.44
C GLY A 258 4.85 24.92 -13.36
N ASN A 259 5.71 24.31 -14.19
CA ASN A 259 7.15 24.54 -14.11
C ASN A 259 7.86 24.42 -15.47
N LEU A 260 8.52 25.48 -15.87
CA LEU A 260 9.31 25.57 -17.12
C LEU A 260 10.83 25.66 -16.85
N ARG A 261 11.28 25.29 -15.65
CA ARG A 261 12.65 25.55 -15.17
C ARG A 261 13.62 24.39 -15.36
N LYS A 262 13.13 23.20 -15.68
CA LYS A 262 13.99 22.01 -15.71
C LYS A 262 15.07 22.16 -16.78
N ASP A 263 16.32 22.21 -16.33
CA ASP A 263 17.48 22.20 -17.19
C ASP A 263 18.00 20.77 -17.40
N ALA A 264 18.72 20.61 -18.51
CA ALA A 264 19.42 19.38 -18.81
C ALA A 264 20.51 19.12 -17.75
N LYS A 265 20.42 18.00 -17.05
CA LYS A 265 21.48 17.56 -16.13
C LYS A 265 22.06 16.25 -16.66
N VAL A 266 23.34 16.28 -16.98
CA VAL A 266 24.07 15.04 -17.30
C VAL A 266 24.38 14.32 -15.98
N GLN A 267 23.89 13.10 -15.82
CA GLN A 267 24.22 12.29 -14.66
C GLN A 267 25.68 11.85 -14.72
N ARG A 268 26.34 11.77 -13.55
CA ARG A 268 27.78 11.39 -13.48
C ARG A 268 28.07 10.06 -14.16
N VAL A 269 27.19 9.08 -14.00
CA VAL A 269 27.30 7.76 -14.68
C VAL A 269 27.19 7.92 -16.19
N GLU A 270 26.25 8.73 -16.65
CA GLU A 270 26.03 9.01 -18.07
C GLU A 270 27.24 9.71 -18.72
N ALA A 271 27.88 10.63 -18.03
CA ALA A 271 29.09 11.29 -18.49
C ALA A 271 30.27 10.31 -18.67
N ILE A 272 30.30 9.23 -17.88
CA ILE A 272 31.33 8.17 -17.98
C ILE A 272 31.00 7.20 -19.12
N VAL A 273 29.73 6.80 -19.26
CA VAL A 273 29.32 5.78 -20.22
C VAL A 273 29.19 6.32 -21.65
N ARG A 274 28.76 7.57 -21.84
CA ARG A 274 28.56 8.17 -23.17
C ARG A 274 29.78 8.09 -24.08
N PRO A 275 31.01 8.42 -23.64
CA PRO A 275 32.20 8.31 -24.48
C PRO A 275 32.51 6.87 -24.93
N LEU A 276 31.97 5.87 -24.19
CA LEU A 276 32.17 4.45 -24.51
C LEU A 276 31.12 3.93 -25.50
N LEU A 277 30.05 4.66 -25.76
CA LEU A 277 29.02 4.37 -26.75
C LEU A 277 29.44 5.01 -28.07
N ASP A 278 30.30 4.35 -28.79
CA ASP A 278 30.72 4.77 -30.17
C ASP A 278 29.53 4.58 -31.14
N ARG A 279 28.64 5.58 -31.22
CA ARG A 279 27.52 5.63 -32.15
C ARG A 279 27.71 6.79 -33.13
N PRO A 280 28.26 6.52 -34.33
CA PRO A 280 28.43 7.54 -35.32
C PRO A 280 27.07 8.12 -35.74
N GLY A 281 26.95 9.45 -35.69
CA GLY A 281 25.76 10.18 -36.15
C GLY A 281 24.79 10.65 -35.05
N GLU A 282 24.93 10.24 -33.77
CA GLU A 282 24.14 10.76 -32.66
C GLU A 282 24.92 11.87 -31.94
N PRO A 283 24.38 13.10 -31.81
CA PRO A 283 25.01 14.17 -31.03
C PRO A 283 24.85 13.92 -29.52
N LEU A 284 25.63 12.95 -29.00
CA LEU A 284 25.54 12.49 -27.60
C LEU A 284 25.73 13.63 -26.58
N GLU A 285 26.50 14.67 -26.93
CA GLU A 285 26.69 15.86 -26.11
C GLU A 285 25.40 16.70 -25.93
N ARG A 286 24.42 16.54 -26.82
CA ARG A 286 23.12 17.24 -26.78
C ARG A 286 21.98 16.39 -26.24
N SER A 287 22.21 15.11 -26.00
CA SER A 287 21.11 14.18 -25.66
C SER A 287 20.40 14.58 -24.38
N ALA A 288 21.08 15.10 -23.37
CA ALA A 288 20.42 15.60 -22.15
C ALA A 288 19.48 16.78 -22.45
N GLY A 289 19.83 17.67 -23.38
CA GLY A 289 18.95 18.74 -23.86
C GLY A 289 17.75 18.21 -24.61
N PHE A 290 17.95 17.22 -25.48
CA PHE A 290 16.87 16.58 -26.22
C PHE A 290 15.88 15.84 -25.31
N ASP A 291 16.35 15.22 -24.23
CA ASP A 291 15.47 14.55 -23.28
C ASP A 291 14.58 15.56 -22.54
N VAL A 292 15.12 16.71 -22.18
CA VAL A 292 14.32 17.81 -21.60
C VAL A 292 13.31 18.33 -22.63
N MET A 293 13.69 18.51 -23.89
CA MET A 293 12.78 18.93 -24.94
C MET A 293 11.69 17.90 -25.20
N ARG A 294 12.02 16.61 -25.27
CA ARG A 294 11.03 15.51 -25.41
C ARG A 294 10.05 15.49 -24.23
N MET A 295 10.55 15.69 -23.02
CA MET A 295 9.73 15.77 -21.82
C MET A 295 8.73 16.93 -21.91
N TYR A 296 9.17 18.13 -22.29
CA TYR A 296 8.27 19.25 -22.49
C TYR A 296 7.31 19.06 -23.67
N TYR A 297 7.78 18.44 -24.76
CA TYR A 297 6.89 18.08 -25.88
C TYR A 297 5.73 17.18 -25.41
N VAL A 298 6.02 16.18 -24.58
CA VAL A 298 4.97 15.35 -23.96
C VAL A 298 4.00 16.21 -23.16
N ALA A 299 4.46 17.09 -22.29
CA ALA A 299 3.61 17.94 -21.48
C ALA A 299 2.73 18.88 -22.30
N LEU A 300 3.33 19.55 -23.29
CA LEU A 300 2.61 20.52 -24.14
C LEU A 300 1.56 19.85 -25.04
N SER A 301 1.83 18.62 -25.50
CA SER A 301 0.92 17.87 -26.36
C SER A 301 -0.26 17.20 -25.62
N ARG A 302 -0.37 17.36 -24.30
CA ARG A 302 -1.47 16.78 -23.52
C ARG A 302 -2.75 17.62 -23.57
N ALA A 303 -2.68 18.88 -23.96
CA ALA A 303 -3.84 19.78 -24.00
C ALA A 303 -4.65 19.59 -25.27
N LYS A 304 -5.98 19.36 -25.12
CA LYS A 304 -6.93 19.33 -26.23
C LYS A 304 -7.41 20.73 -26.63
N ASN A 305 -7.75 21.57 -25.63
CA ASN A 305 -8.40 22.85 -25.85
C ASN A 305 -7.58 24.03 -25.35
N LEU A 306 -7.02 23.93 -24.15
CA LEU A 306 -6.29 25.04 -23.54
C LEU A 306 -5.01 24.54 -22.88
N LEU A 307 -3.90 25.18 -23.23
CA LEU A 307 -2.61 25.03 -22.58
C LEU A 307 -2.27 26.30 -21.82
N VAL A 308 -2.10 26.21 -20.52
CA VAL A 308 -1.67 27.31 -19.64
C VAL A 308 -0.24 27.05 -19.18
N LEU A 309 0.64 28.01 -19.42
CA LEU A 309 2.03 27.96 -18.97
C LEU A 309 2.19 28.87 -17.77
N ALA A 310 2.37 28.29 -16.58
CA ALA A 310 2.55 29.05 -15.35
C ALA A 310 4.02 29.40 -15.13
N GLN A 311 4.29 30.67 -14.90
CA GLN A 311 5.63 31.17 -14.55
C GLN A 311 5.60 31.81 -13.17
N TYR A 312 6.41 31.28 -12.26
CA TYR A 312 6.68 31.96 -11.01
C TYR A 312 7.72 33.06 -11.21
N ARG A 313 7.42 34.27 -10.76
CA ARG A 313 8.39 35.38 -10.69
C ARG A 313 9.00 35.39 -9.30
N GLY A 314 10.33 35.25 -9.23
CA GLY A 314 11.10 35.36 -7.98
C GLY A 314 12.60 35.33 -8.21
N PRO A 315 13.41 35.74 -7.24
CA PRO A 315 14.87 35.66 -7.35
C PRO A 315 15.33 34.22 -7.60
N GLY A 316 16.12 33.99 -8.64
CA GLY A 316 16.61 32.65 -8.99
C GLY A 316 15.61 31.73 -9.70
N LEU A 317 14.47 32.24 -10.13
CA LEU A 317 13.45 31.50 -10.88
C LEU A 317 13.59 31.77 -12.39
N PHE A 318 14.32 30.92 -13.09
CA PHE A 318 14.57 31.06 -14.52
C PHE A 318 13.70 30.08 -15.33
N ILE A 319 13.21 30.54 -16.48
CA ILE A 319 12.68 29.68 -17.52
C ILE A 319 13.87 29.07 -18.26
N ASN A 320 13.76 27.80 -18.66
CA ASN A 320 14.73 27.18 -19.55
C ASN A 320 14.90 28.06 -20.79
N GLN A 321 16.15 28.39 -21.15
CA GLN A 321 16.47 29.32 -22.22
C GLN A 321 15.87 28.89 -23.58
N ALA A 322 15.74 27.61 -23.85
CA ALA A 322 15.15 27.08 -25.07
C ALA A 322 13.67 27.48 -25.27
N PHE A 323 12.92 27.70 -24.18
CA PHE A 323 11.49 28.05 -24.22
C PHE A 323 11.20 29.54 -24.20
N ARG A 324 12.15 30.34 -23.76
CA ARG A 324 11.95 31.79 -23.60
C ARG A 324 11.49 32.49 -24.89
N PRO A 325 12.11 32.27 -26.05
CA PRO A 325 11.67 32.86 -27.30
C PRO A 325 10.28 32.43 -27.75
N LEU A 326 9.94 31.15 -27.49
CA LEU A 326 8.63 30.60 -27.84
C LEU A 326 7.51 31.23 -26.99
N LEU A 327 7.75 31.44 -25.71
CA LEU A 327 6.81 32.05 -24.80
C LEU A 327 6.53 33.51 -25.15
N ASP A 328 7.58 34.27 -25.41
CA ASP A 328 7.47 35.69 -25.71
C ASP A 328 6.79 35.96 -27.06
N ALA A 329 6.90 35.02 -28.04
CA ALA A 329 6.38 35.20 -29.39
C ALA A 329 4.95 34.68 -29.59
N ASN A 330 4.52 33.65 -28.85
CA ASN A 330 3.32 32.87 -29.23
C ASN A 330 2.25 32.75 -28.15
N PHE A 331 2.50 33.23 -26.95
CA PHE A 331 1.56 33.05 -25.84
C PHE A 331 1.06 34.38 -25.29
N PRO A 332 -0.26 34.70 -25.40
CA PRO A 332 -0.83 35.86 -24.75
C PRO A 332 -0.77 35.72 -23.24
N ARG A 333 -0.63 36.85 -22.54
CA ARG A 333 -0.68 36.84 -21.06
C ARG A 333 -2.12 36.68 -20.59
N ILE A 334 -2.32 36.02 -19.44
CA ILE A 334 -3.66 35.80 -18.86
C ILE A 334 -4.50 37.07 -18.77
N PRO A 335 -3.97 38.27 -18.40
CA PRO A 335 -4.75 39.51 -18.40
C PRO A 335 -5.33 39.92 -19.77
N ASP A 336 -4.63 39.50 -20.84
CA ASP A 336 -5.00 39.83 -22.21
C ASP A 336 -5.88 38.73 -22.84
N PHE A 337 -6.22 37.68 -22.09
CA PHE A 337 -6.94 36.51 -22.56
C PHE A 337 -8.40 36.55 -22.11
N GLN A 338 -9.31 36.52 -23.06
CA GLN A 338 -10.77 36.46 -22.76
C GLN A 338 -11.19 35.01 -22.60
N LEU A 339 -11.45 34.58 -21.35
CA LEU A 339 -11.89 33.21 -21.02
C LEU A 339 -13.13 32.76 -21.80
N GLY A 340 -14.02 33.70 -22.20
CA GLY A 340 -15.18 33.41 -23.01
C GLY A 340 -14.89 32.96 -24.45
N GLN A 341 -13.64 33.08 -24.92
CA GLN A 341 -13.21 32.60 -26.25
C GLN A 341 -12.72 31.15 -26.21
N ILE A 342 -12.61 30.52 -25.03
CA ILE A 342 -12.31 29.10 -24.92
C ILE A 342 -13.55 28.33 -25.30
N GLY A 343 -13.51 27.62 -26.43
CA GLY A 343 -14.56 26.67 -26.78
C GLY A 343 -14.72 25.65 -25.65
N CYS A 344 -15.95 25.46 -25.16
CA CYS A 344 -16.23 24.36 -24.26
C CYS A 344 -15.76 23.08 -24.95
N ALA A 345 -14.88 22.33 -24.30
CA ALA A 345 -14.58 20.99 -24.73
C ALA A 345 -15.90 20.23 -24.78
N THR A 346 -16.31 19.83 -25.96
CA THR A 346 -17.31 18.78 -26.10
C THR A 346 -16.69 17.58 -25.42
N ALA A 347 -17.21 17.24 -24.22
CA ALA A 347 -16.92 15.95 -23.64
C ALA A 347 -17.35 14.94 -24.70
N THR A 348 -16.42 14.44 -25.48
CA THR A 348 -16.61 13.16 -26.13
C THR A 348 -16.88 12.25 -24.96
N GLN A 349 -18.15 11.87 -24.79
CA GLN A 349 -18.45 10.69 -24.03
C GLN A 349 -17.72 9.59 -24.78
N ASP A 350 -16.48 9.35 -24.39
CA ASP A 350 -15.87 8.05 -24.59
C ASP A 350 -16.73 7.10 -23.77
N SER A 351 -17.86 6.75 -24.36
CA SER A 351 -18.67 5.61 -23.95
C SER A 351 -17.90 4.36 -24.35
N GLN A 352 -16.70 4.18 -23.79
CA GLN A 352 -16.18 2.84 -23.70
C GLN A 352 -17.19 2.10 -22.84
N PRO A 353 -17.82 1.04 -23.36
CA PRO A 353 -18.74 0.26 -22.56
C PRO A 353 -17.95 -0.24 -21.35
N GLN A 354 -18.26 0.27 -20.17
CA GLN A 354 -17.71 -0.28 -18.95
C GLN A 354 -18.17 -1.74 -18.90
N ALA A 355 -17.21 -2.66 -18.97
CA ALA A 355 -17.48 -4.07 -18.82
C ALA A 355 -17.85 -4.33 -17.36
N TYR A 356 -19.14 -4.53 -17.11
CA TYR A 356 -19.61 -4.90 -15.77
C TYR A 356 -19.58 -6.42 -15.60
N SER A 357 -18.99 -6.86 -14.50
CA SER A 357 -19.04 -8.27 -14.10
C SER A 357 -20.39 -8.54 -13.41
N TYR A 358 -21.04 -9.63 -13.79
CA TYR A 358 -22.29 -10.04 -13.14
C TYR A 358 -22.09 -10.29 -11.63
N THR A 359 -21.02 -10.97 -11.25
CA THR A 359 -20.73 -11.30 -9.84
C THR A 359 -20.15 -10.13 -9.06
N ALA A 360 -19.13 -9.46 -9.63
CA ALA A 360 -18.38 -8.42 -8.91
C ALA A 360 -19.11 -7.06 -8.92
N ASP A 361 -19.97 -6.79 -9.89
CA ASP A 361 -20.67 -5.51 -9.98
C ASP A 361 -22.16 -5.65 -9.71
N TYR A 362 -22.90 -6.43 -10.53
CA TYR A 362 -24.35 -6.51 -10.40
C TYR A 362 -24.78 -7.18 -9.09
N LEU A 363 -24.28 -8.37 -8.78
CA LEU A 363 -24.68 -9.06 -7.55
C LEU A 363 -24.24 -8.28 -6.30
N LEU A 364 -23.04 -7.70 -6.30
CA LEU A 364 -22.56 -6.92 -5.17
C LEU A 364 -23.44 -5.67 -4.96
N TYR A 365 -23.77 -4.93 -6.04
CA TYR A 365 -24.66 -3.77 -5.95
C TYR A 365 -26.06 -4.15 -5.48
N HIS A 366 -26.61 -5.23 -6.02
CA HIS A 366 -27.94 -5.72 -5.64
C HIS A 366 -28.00 -6.16 -4.18
N HIS A 367 -26.93 -6.78 -3.68
CA HIS A 367 -26.84 -7.19 -2.29
C HIS A 367 -26.67 -5.99 -1.35
N CYS A 368 -25.75 -5.07 -1.66
CA CYS A 368 -25.50 -3.90 -0.85
C CYS A 368 -24.85 -2.76 -1.70
N PRO A 369 -25.63 -1.73 -2.10
CA PRO A 369 -25.11 -0.59 -2.87
C PRO A 369 -23.95 0.13 -2.16
N ARG A 370 -23.98 0.21 -0.83
CA ARG A 370 -22.90 0.82 -0.03
C ARG A 370 -21.60 0.02 -0.12
N GLN A 371 -21.70 -1.30 -0.09
CA GLN A 371 -20.55 -2.19 -0.24
C GLN A 371 -19.95 -2.07 -1.65
N TYR A 372 -20.81 -2.01 -2.67
CA TYR A 372 -20.38 -1.74 -4.05
C TYR A 372 -19.64 -0.40 -4.14
N MET A 373 -20.20 0.67 -3.56
CA MET A 373 -19.58 1.99 -3.53
C MET A 373 -18.18 1.94 -2.91
N LEU A 374 -18.01 1.33 -1.75
CA LEU A 374 -16.71 1.26 -1.08
C LEU A 374 -15.71 0.43 -1.88
N PHE A 375 -16.07 -0.77 -2.33
CA PHE A 375 -15.11 -1.67 -2.95
C PHE A 375 -14.86 -1.40 -4.43
N ARG A 376 -15.85 -0.89 -5.17
CA ARG A 376 -15.73 -0.66 -6.62
C ARG A 376 -15.47 0.81 -6.97
N LYS A 377 -16.13 1.75 -6.28
CA LYS A 377 -15.95 3.18 -6.55
C LYS A 377 -14.72 3.76 -5.84
N TYR A 378 -14.55 3.44 -4.56
CA TYR A 378 -13.45 4.00 -3.75
C TYR A 378 -12.27 3.05 -3.58
N GLY A 379 -12.31 1.86 -4.19
CA GLY A 379 -11.18 0.95 -4.25
C GLY A 379 -10.76 0.36 -2.91
N PHE A 380 -11.67 0.25 -1.93
CA PHE A 380 -11.38 -0.45 -0.70
C PHE A 380 -11.06 -1.92 -0.98
N VAL A 381 -10.06 -2.46 -0.31
CA VAL A 381 -9.74 -3.88 -0.38
C VAL A 381 -10.47 -4.61 0.74
N PRO A 382 -11.31 -5.63 0.43
CA PRO A 382 -11.99 -6.38 1.47
C PRO A 382 -11.00 -7.16 2.32
N SER A 383 -11.30 -7.30 3.63
CA SER A 383 -10.60 -8.24 4.49
C SER A 383 -10.79 -9.66 3.94
N ARG A 384 -9.68 -10.36 3.72
CA ARG A 384 -9.70 -11.71 3.16
C ARG A 384 -9.74 -12.73 4.29
N GLY A 385 -10.93 -13.27 4.59
CA GLY A 385 -11.03 -14.46 5.41
C GLY A 385 -10.25 -15.64 4.80
N THR A 386 -9.76 -16.55 5.63
CA THR A 386 -8.96 -17.74 5.23
C THR A 386 -9.61 -18.54 4.11
N VAL A 387 -10.94 -18.61 4.09
CA VAL A 387 -11.73 -19.33 3.05
C VAL A 387 -11.62 -18.61 1.69
N MET A 388 -11.66 -17.27 1.66
CA MET A 388 -11.51 -16.51 0.42
C MET A 388 -10.07 -16.59 -0.11
N LEU A 389 -9.08 -16.59 0.77
CA LEU A 389 -7.69 -16.80 0.39
C LEU A 389 -7.49 -18.16 -0.27
N PHE A 390 -8.04 -19.22 0.34
CA PHE A 390 -7.99 -20.57 -0.23
C PHE A 390 -8.71 -20.65 -1.60
N GLY A 391 -9.90 -20.09 -1.72
CA GLY A 391 -10.62 -20.02 -2.99
C GLY A 391 -9.84 -19.30 -4.07
N SER A 392 -9.23 -18.16 -3.76
CA SER A 392 -8.39 -17.40 -4.69
C SER A 392 -7.13 -18.16 -5.10
N LEU A 393 -6.51 -18.89 -4.16
CA LEU A 393 -5.33 -19.72 -4.44
C LEU A 393 -5.67 -20.88 -5.41
N VAL A 394 -6.77 -21.58 -5.15
CA VAL A 394 -7.24 -22.67 -6.02
C VAL A 394 -7.56 -22.14 -7.43
N HIS A 395 -8.29 -21.02 -7.52
CA HIS A 395 -8.61 -20.40 -8.81
C HIS A 395 -7.35 -20.06 -9.60
N ARG A 396 -6.39 -19.39 -8.96
CA ARG A 396 -5.14 -18.99 -9.62
C ARG A 396 -4.29 -20.18 -10.05
N THR A 397 -4.22 -21.22 -9.22
CA THR A 397 -3.50 -22.45 -9.57
C THR A 397 -4.13 -23.15 -10.77
N LEU A 398 -5.47 -23.20 -10.85
CA LEU A 398 -6.18 -23.77 -11.99
C LEU A 398 -6.00 -22.93 -13.27
N GLU A 399 -6.02 -21.61 -13.14
CA GLU A 399 -5.78 -20.67 -14.23
C GLU A 399 -4.36 -20.83 -14.80
N ASP A 400 -3.35 -20.84 -13.92
CA ASP A 400 -1.95 -21.04 -14.29
C ASP A 400 -1.73 -22.40 -14.99
N LEU A 401 -2.35 -23.47 -14.44
CA LEU A 401 -2.33 -24.80 -15.05
C LEU A 401 -2.97 -24.78 -16.45
N HIS A 402 -4.11 -24.11 -16.60
CA HIS A 402 -4.80 -24.01 -17.87
C HIS A 402 -3.95 -23.25 -18.92
N HIS A 403 -3.33 -22.15 -18.54
CA HIS A 403 -2.40 -21.41 -19.40
C HIS A 403 -1.19 -22.25 -19.81
N LEU A 404 -0.62 -23.03 -18.89
CA LEU A 404 0.47 -23.97 -19.19
C LEU A 404 0.05 -25.03 -20.21
N LEU A 405 -1.14 -25.61 -20.04
CA LEU A 405 -1.67 -26.60 -20.98
C LEU A 405 -1.94 -26.01 -22.38
N ILE A 406 -2.45 -24.78 -22.46
CA ILE A 406 -2.63 -24.07 -23.74
C ILE A 406 -1.28 -23.82 -24.39
N ALA A 407 -0.28 -23.32 -23.64
CA ALA A 407 1.05 -23.08 -24.14
C ALA A 407 1.74 -24.35 -24.67
N GLN A 408 1.56 -25.48 -23.98
CA GLN A 408 2.08 -26.79 -24.45
C GLN A 408 1.38 -27.29 -25.73
N ARG A 409 0.08 -27.03 -25.89
CA ARG A 409 -0.66 -27.40 -27.12
C ARG A 409 -0.33 -26.50 -28.31
N SER A 410 0.18 -25.30 -28.06
CA SER A 410 0.53 -24.32 -29.10
C SER A 410 1.99 -24.43 -29.56
N GLN A 411 2.77 -25.34 -28.97
CA GLN A 411 4.11 -25.67 -29.49
C GLN A 411 3.95 -26.72 -30.60
N PRO A 412 4.46 -26.46 -31.83
CA PRO A 412 4.35 -27.34 -32.97
C PRO A 412 5.10 -28.66 -32.81
#